data_cd189f4d3c63d4c634ebbdce503e30f7
#
_entry.id   cd189f4d3c63d4c634ebbdce503e30f7
#
_cell.length_a   1.000
_cell.length_b   1.000
_cell.length_c   1.000
_cell.angle_alpha   90.00
_cell.angle_beta   90.00
_cell.angle_gamma   90.00
#
_symmetry.space_group_name_H-M   'P 1'
#
loop_
_entity.id
_entity.type
_entity.pdbx_description
1 polymer ?
#
loop_
_entity_poly.entity_id
_entity_poly.type
_entity_poly.pdbx_seq_one_letter_code
_entity_poly.pdbx_strand_id
1 'polypeptide(L)'
;MPRLREKYLTVAVPALVKRLDLKNIMQVPRLDKIVVNVGAGKATQDAKILDEAVNMVRDITGQKPVITRAKKAISNFKLKQNQAIGCKVTLRGDRMWEFLDRLISITIPRIRDFRGLSRKCLDGRGNYTLGIKEQIVFIEVDRDKVSHIGGLDICICTQSGSDQGTLALLEELGMPFRK
;
A
#
# COMPACT_ATOMS: atom_id res chain seq x y z
N MET A 1 7.70 -4.70 -19.71
CA MET A 1 7.37 -3.48 -18.90
C MET A 1 5.97 -3.66 -18.33
N PRO A 2 5.70 -3.38 -17.04
CA PRO A 2 4.37 -3.51 -16.45
C PRO A 2 3.34 -2.63 -17.18
N ARG A 3 2.12 -3.17 -17.39
CA ARG A 3 1.03 -2.50 -18.11
C ARG A 3 0.71 -1.11 -17.55
N LEU A 4 0.67 -0.98 -16.22
CA LEU A 4 0.34 0.29 -15.57
C LEU A 4 1.45 1.33 -15.73
N ARG A 5 2.73 0.90 -15.83
CA ARG A 5 3.85 1.79 -16.12
C ARG A 5 3.80 2.32 -17.55
N GLU A 6 3.40 1.48 -18.50
CA GLU A 6 3.19 1.90 -19.88
C GLU A 6 2.05 2.93 -19.96
N LYS A 7 0.91 2.65 -19.32
CA LYS A 7 -0.21 3.60 -19.18
C LYS A 7 0.23 4.92 -18.57
N TYR A 8 1.09 4.89 -17.54
CA TYR A 8 1.63 6.11 -16.93
C TYR A 8 2.40 6.93 -17.94
N LEU A 9 3.32 6.34 -18.71
CA LEU A 9 4.16 7.05 -19.67
C LEU A 9 3.37 7.58 -20.87
N THR A 10 2.43 6.79 -21.39
CA THR A 10 1.72 7.11 -22.65
C THR A 10 0.50 8.00 -22.44
N VAL A 11 -0.22 7.81 -21.33
CA VAL A 11 -1.52 8.47 -21.10
C VAL A 11 -1.46 9.45 -19.92
N ALA A 12 -0.97 9.00 -18.76
CA ALA A 12 -1.07 9.82 -17.55
C ALA A 12 -0.12 11.04 -17.58
N VAL A 13 1.10 10.90 -18.07
CA VAL A 13 2.07 12.02 -18.15
C VAL A 13 1.53 13.18 -18.98
N PRO A 14 1.07 13.01 -20.24
CA PRO A 14 0.49 14.10 -21.02
C PRO A 14 -0.77 14.71 -20.41
N ALA A 15 -1.62 13.89 -19.76
CA ALA A 15 -2.82 14.36 -19.08
C ALA A 15 -2.49 15.22 -17.85
N LEU A 16 -1.51 14.78 -17.05
CA LEU A 16 -1.06 15.51 -15.86
C LEU A 16 -0.38 16.83 -16.18
N VAL A 17 0.41 16.91 -17.26
CA VAL A 17 1.02 18.17 -17.72
C VAL A 17 -0.07 19.20 -18.01
N LYS A 18 -1.12 18.81 -18.73
CA LYS A 18 -2.26 19.69 -19.04
C LYS A 18 -3.09 20.06 -17.81
N ARG A 19 -3.39 19.07 -16.95
CA ARG A 19 -4.27 19.23 -15.79
C ARG A 19 -3.67 20.11 -14.70
N LEU A 20 -2.34 20.01 -14.50
CA LEU A 20 -1.60 20.72 -13.45
C LEU A 20 -0.87 21.95 -14.00
N ASP A 21 -1.04 22.29 -15.28
CA ASP A 21 -0.38 23.41 -15.99
C ASP A 21 1.14 23.43 -15.75
N LEU A 22 1.79 22.29 -15.95
CA LEU A 22 3.21 22.14 -15.67
C LEU A 22 4.06 22.63 -16.85
N LYS A 23 5.03 23.47 -16.57
CA LYS A 23 5.97 23.99 -17.58
C LYS A 23 7.05 22.98 -17.99
N ASN A 24 7.36 22.02 -17.13
CA ASN A 24 8.41 21.03 -17.37
C ASN A 24 7.90 19.63 -17.05
N ILE A 25 8.16 18.70 -17.98
CA ILE A 25 7.78 17.30 -17.84
C ILE A 25 8.41 16.60 -16.61
N MET A 26 9.55 17.13 -16.14
CA MET A 26 10.22 16.61 -14.93
C MET A 26 9.50 16.97 -13.62
N GLN A 27 8.54 17.90 -13.68
CA GLN A 27 7.69 18.27 -12.52
C GLN A 27 6.48 17.34 -12.38
N VAL A 28 6.25 16.47 -13.36
CA VAL A 28 5.11 15.53 -13.32
C VAL A 28 5.24 14.60 -12.11
N PRO A 29 4.17 14.47 -11.31
CA PRO A 29 4.12 13.54 -10.19
C PRO A 29 4.46 12.12 -10.63
N ARG A 30 5.36 11.44 -9.91
CA ARG A 30 5.74 10.05 -10.16
C ARG A 30 5.70 9.22 -8.90
N LEU A 31 5.43 7.93 -9.04
CA LEU A 31 5.53 6.97 -7.94
C LEU A 31 7.00 6.74 -7.56
N ASP A 32 7.30 6.77 -6.28
CA ASP A 32 8.63 6.45 -5.73
C ASP A 32 8.68 5.01 -5.18
N LYS A 33 7.75 4.69 -4.29
CA LYS A 33 7.67 3.38 -3.63
C LYS A 33 6.26 3.12 -3.11
N ILE A 34 5.97 1.84 -2.88
CA ILE A 34 4.79 1.41 -2.10
C ILE A 34 5.30 0.65 -0.88
N VAL A 35 4.81 1.04 0.29
CA VAL A 35 5.11 0.36 1.55
C VAL A 35 3.85 -0.36 2.01
N VAL A 36 3.95 -1.68 2.16
CA VAL A 36 2.89 -2.49 2.77
C VAL A 36 3.32 -2.83 4.19
N ASN A 37 2.48 -2.52 5.16
CA ASN A 37 2.73 -2.73 6.57
C ASN A 37 1.62 -3.57 7.20
N VAL A 38 1.98 -4.50 8.07
CA VAL A 38 1.04 -5.27 8.88
C VAL A 38 1.43 -5.12 10.34
N GLY A 39 0.50 -4.59 11.14
CA GLY A 39 0.63 -4.49 12.58
C GLY A 39 0.08 -5.75 13.25
N ALA A 40 0.97 -6.62 13.73
CA ALA A 40 0.60 -7.85 14.43
C ALA A 40 0.74 -7.67 15.96
N GLY A 41 -0.02 -6.74 16.56
CA GLY A 41 0.03 -6.48 18.00
C GLY A 41 -0.28 -7.72 18.86
N LYS A 42 -1.15 -8.63 18.37
CA LYS A 42 -1.47 -9.91 19.02
C LYS A 42 -0.28 -10.90 19.02
N ALA A 43 0.74 -10.69 18.17
CA ALA A 43 1.97 -11.48 18.17
C ALA A 43 2.77 -11.40 19.48
N THR A 44 2.45 -10.44 20.36
CA THR A 44 2.99 -10.41 21.73
C THR A 44 2.58 -11.62 22.57
N GLN A 45 1.46 -12.24 22.26
CA GLN A 45 0.91 -13.41 22.94
C GLN A 45 1.18 -14.71 22.17
N ASP A 46 1.12 -14.66 20.84
CA ASP A 46 1.35 -15.82 19.98
C ASP A 46 2.25 -15.45 18.77
N ALA A 47 3.47 -15.98 18.77
CA ALA A 47 4.45 -15.75 17.73
C ALA A 47 4.00 -16.27 16.33
N LYS A 48 3.14 -17.30 16.28
CA LYS A 48 2.64 -17.88 15.03
C LYS A 48 1.88 -16.86 14.18
N ILE A 49 1.15 -15.93 14.84
CA ILE A 49 0.42 -14.86 14.15
C ILE A 49 1.38 -13.98 13.32
N LEU A 50 2.58 -13.73 13.83
CA LEU A 50 3.58 -12.97 13.10
C LEU A 50 4.12 -13.74 11.90
N ASP A 51 4.40 -15.04 12.07
CA ASP A 51 4.90 -15.87 10.97
C ASP A 51 3.86 -16.01 9.85
N GLU A 52 2.58 -16.13 10.20
CA GLU A 52 1.47 -16.08 9.24
C GLU A 52 1.42 -14.74 8.51
N ALA A 53 1.54 -13.61 9.23
CA ALA A 53 1.56 -12.28 8.62
C ALA A 53 2.77 -12.10 7.67
N VAL A 54 3.94 -12.60 8.03
CA VAL A 54 5.14 -12.57 7.19
C VAL A 54 4.94 -13.38 5.91
N ASN A 55 4.39 -14.59 6.01
CA ASN A 55 4.11 -15.44 4.86
C ASN A 55 3.07 -14.79 3.95
N MET A 56 1.97 -14.30 4.51
CA MET A 56 0.92 -13.59 3.79
C MET A 56 1.47 -12.38 3.01
N VAL A 57 2.24 -11.50 3.65
CA VAL A 57 2.82 -10.32 2.96
C VAL A 57 3.79 -10.75 1.87
N ARG A 58 4.57 -11.83 2.08
CA ARG A 58 5.43 -12.41 1.05
C ARG A 58 4.64 -12.89 -0.15
N ASP A 59 3.54 -13.60 0.07
CA ASP A 59 2.71 -14.16 -1.00
C ASP A 59 2.00 -13.05 -1.79
N ILE A 60 1.48 -12.00 -1.11
CA ILE A 60 0.87 -10.83 -1.75
C ILE A 60 1.88 -10.02 -2.59
N THR A 61 3.09 -9.81 -2.06
CA THR A 61 4.04 -8.85 -2.66
C THR A 61 5.13 -9.50 -3.50
N GLY A 62 5.32 -10.83 -3.38
CA GLY A 62 6.42 -11.56 -4.00
C GLY A 62 7.80 -11.19 -3.46
N GLN A 63 7.86 -10.48 -2.31
CA GLN A 63 9.11 -10.05 -1.67
C GLN A 63 9.09 -10.38 -0.18
N LYS A 64 10.21 -10.88 0.36
CA LYS A 64 10.35 -11.19 1.78
C LYS A 64 10.20 -9.90 2.61
N PRO A 65 9.23 -9.82 3.55
CA PRO A 65 9.08 -8.66 4.41
C PRO A 65 10.15 -8.61 5.50
N VAL A 66 10.35 -7.41 6.04
CA VAL A 66 11.22 -7.15 7.19
C VAL A 66 10.35 -7.15 8.45
N ILE A 67 10.75 -7.91 9.45
CA ILE A 67 10.09 -7.93 10.76
C ILE A 67 10.39 -6.62 11.48
N THR A 68 9.34 -5.95 11.95
CA THR A 68 9.44 -4.72 12.75
C THR A 68 9.42 -5.06 14.24
N ARG A 69 10.35 -4.42 14.98
CA ARG A 69 10.55 -4.68 16.41
C ARG A 69 10.25 -3.44 17.24
N ALA A 70 9.78 -3.65 18.46
CA ALA A 70 9.50 -2.58 19.42
C ALA A 70 10.79 -1.86 19.82
N LYS A 71 10.77 -0.53 19.74
CA LYS A 71 11.92 0.31 20.17
C LYS A 71 11.98 0.46 21.70
N LYS A 72 10.83 0.50 22.38
CA LYS A 72 10.71 0.68 23.84
C LYS A 72 9.81 -0.39 24.42
N ALA A 73 10.06 -0.76 25.68
CA ALA A 73 9.13 -1.60 26.46
C ALA A 73 7.94 -0.76 26.92
N ILE A 74 6.71 -1.30 26.82
CA ILE A 74 5.47 -0.67 27.29
C ILE A 74 4.68 -1.71 28.08
N SER A 75 4.59 -1.53 29.40
CA SER A 75 3.96 -2.50 30.29
C SER A 75 2.46 -2.70 30.02
N ASN A 76 1.72 -1.63 29.71
CA ASN A 76 0.29 -1.71 29.39
C ASN A 76 -0.04 -2.64 28.21
N PHE A 77 0.88 -2.75 27.24
CA PHE A 77 0.74 -3.65 26.09
C PHE A 77 1.51 -4.97 26.27
N LYS A 78 2.07 -5.23 27.45
CA LYS A 78 2.91 -6.41 27.73
C LYS A 78 4.07 -6.55 26.74
N LEU A 79 4.61 -5.41 26.28
CA LEU A 79 5.59 -5.31 25.22
C LEU A 79 7.00 -5.14 25.78
N LYS A 80 7.93 -6.02 25.39
CA LYS A 80 9.35 -5.93 25.72
C LYS A 80 10.12 -5.21 24.61
N GLN A 81 11.23 -4.60 24.97
CA GLN A 81 12.14 -4.02 23.98
C GLN A 81 12.66 -5.10 23.00
N ASN A 82 12.79 -4.78 21.74
CA ASN A 82 13.19 -5.69 20.63
C ASN A 82 12.21 -6.83 20.35
N GLN A 83 11.04 -6.86 20.97
CA GLN A 83 9.99 -7.83 20.64
C GLN A 83 9.45 -7.58 19.23
N ALA A 84 9.27 -8.63 18.46
CA ALA A 84 8.70 -8.55 17.11
C ALA A 84 7.19 -8.30 17.19
N ILE A 85 6.68 -7.26 16.49
CA ILE A 85 5.29 -6.79 16.59
C ILE A 85 4.61 -6.55 15.25
N GLY A 86 5.30 -6.78 14.16
CA GLY A 86 4.73 -6.60 12.82
C GLY A 86 5.74 -6.88 11.74
N CYS A 87 5.32 -6.68 10.50
CA CYS A 87 6.20 -6.79 9.35
C CYS A 87 5.87 -5.71 8.32
N LYS A 88 6.86 -5.34 7.52
CA LYS A 88 6.70 -4.39 6.42
C LYS A 88 7.51 -4.81 5.21
N VAL A 89 7.04 -4.42 4.03
CA VAL A 89 7.77 -4.53 2.78
C VAL A 89 7.76 -3.22 2.03
N THR A 90 8.83 -2.91 1.33
CA THR A 90 8.94 -1.73 0.46
C THR A 90 9.14 -2.20 -0.96
N LEU A 91 8.19 -1.87 -1.83
CA LEU A 91 8.19 -2.21 -3.24
C LEU A 91 8.66 -1.02 -4.06
N ARG A 92 9.53 -1.27 -5.05
CA ARG A 92 10.06 -0.28 -5.99
C ARG A 92 10.13 -0.86 -7.40
N GLY A 93 10.32 0.01 -8.39
CA GLY A 93 10.47 -0.40 -9.78
C GLY A 93 9.29 -1.19 -10.32
N ASP A 94 9.54 -2.23 -11.08
CA ASP A 94 8.48 -2.99 -11.77
C ASP A 94 7.55 -3.72 -10.79
N ARG A 95 8.07 -4.25 -9.68
CA ARG A 95 7.23 -4.89 -8.64
C ARG A 95 6.22 -3.92 -8.02
N MET A 96 6.57 -2.66 -7.85
CA MET A 96 5.67 -1.62 -7.37
C MET A 96 4.51 -1.39 -8.34
N TRP A 97 4.80 -1.32 -9.65
CA TRP A 97 3.79 -1.11 -10.68
C TRP A 97 2.84 -2.31 -10.82
N GLU A 98 3.38 -3.53 -10.78
CA GLU A 98 2.58 -4.75 -10.81
C GLU A 98 1.67 -4.89 -9.59
N PHE A 99 2.20 -4.58 -8.40
CA PHE A 99 1.39 -4.59 -7.18
C PHE A 99 0.26 -3.55 -7.25
N LEU A 100 0.55 -2.33 -7.72
CA LEU A 100 -0.45 -1.27 -7.86
C LEU A 100 -1.52 -1.65 -8.89
N ASP A 101 -1.15 -2.26 -10.01
CA ASP A 101 -2.11 -2.72 -11.03
C ASP A 101 -3.06 -3.78 -10.45
N ARG A 102 -2.55 -4.78 -9.74
CA ARG A 102 -3.39 -5.78 -9.06
C ARG A 102 -4.28 -5.15 -7.99
N LEU A 103 -3.74 -4.21 -7.22
CA LEU A 103 -4.49 -3.49 -6.20
C LEU A 103 -5.70 -2.77 -6.80
N ILE A 104 -5.51 -2.02 -7.88
CA ILE A 104 -6.57 -1.23 -8.54
C ILE A 104 -7.57 -2.14 -9.27
N SER A 105 -7.06 -3.10 -10.05
CA SER A 105 -7.88 -3.89 -10.98
C SER A 105 -8.61 -5.04 -10.31
N ILE A 106 -8.05 -5.62 -9.25
CA ILE A 106 -8.53 -6.87 -8.66
C ILE A 106 -8.91 -6.68 -7.19
N THR A 107 -8.00 -6.16 -6.36
CA THR A 107 -8.17 -6.14 -4.91
C THR A 107 -9.24 -5.15 -4.46
N ILE A 108 -9.18 -3.91 -4.93
CA ILE A 108 -10.12 -2.86 -4.51
C ILE A 108 -11.57 -3.21 -4.88
N PRO A 109 -11.90 -3.71 -6.10
CA PRO A 109 -13.27 -4.10 -6.43
C PRO A 109 -13.82 -5.26 -5.60
N ARG A 110 -12.97 -6.07 -4.99
CA ARG A 110 -13.35 -7.19 -4.12
C ARG A 110 -13.60 -6.80 -2.66
N ILE A 111 -13.29 -5.55 -2.29
CA ILE A 111 -13.56 -5.05 -0.93
C ILE A 111 -15.07 -5.05 -0.71
N ARG A 112 -15.50 -5.69 0.38
CA ARG A 112 -16.92 -5.73 0.76
C ARG A 112 -17.42 -4.30 1.04
N ASP A 113 -18.61 -3.99 0.52
CA ASP A 113 -19.27 -2.68 0.68
C ASP A 113 -18.39 -1.49 0.23
N PHE A 114 -17.62 -1.68 -0.83
CA PHE A 114 -16.74 -0.64 -1.36
C PHE A 114 -17.55 0.54 -1.92
N ARG A 115 -17.33 1.73 -1.37
CA ARG A 115 -17.99 2.99 -1.78
C ARG A 115 -17.04 4.04 -2.35
N GLY A 116 -15.84 3.62 -2.75
CA GLY A 116 -14.77 4.52 -3.20
C GLY A 116 -13.78 4.89 -2.08
N LEU A 117 -12.57 5.22 -2.49
CA LEU A 117 -11.48 5.61 -1.62
C LEU A 117 -11.62 7.06 -1.15
N SER A 118 -11.26 7.34 0.08
CA SER A 118 -11.28 8.71 0.61
C SER A 118 -10.17 9.57 0.01
N ARG A 119 -10.50 10.79 -0.43
CA ARG A 119 -9.52 11.77 -0.89
C ARG A 119 -8.73 12.43 0.24
N LYS A 120 -9.16 12.22 1.50
CA LYS A 120 -8.56 12.85 2.70
C LYS A 120 -7.41 12.05 3.31
N CYS A 121 -7.09 10.88 2.76
CA CYS A 121 -6.04 9.99 3.29
C CYS A 121 -4.64 10.35 2.76
N LEU A 122 -4.35 11.63 2.65
CA LEU A 122 -3.06 12.22 2.26
C LEU A 122 -2.36 12.82 3.48
N ASP A 123 -1.05 12.89 3.43
CA ASP A 123 -0.21 13.35 4.55
C ASP A 123 0.24 14.83 4.44
N GLY A 124 -0.25 15.59 3.46
CA GLY A 124 0.17 16.97 3.17
C GLY A 124 1.50 17.07 2.41
N ARG A 125 2.15 15.94 2.12
CA ARG A 125 3.43 15.86 1.38
C ARG A 125 3.34 15.06 0.10
N GLY A 126 2.11 14.70 -0.29
CA GLY A 126 1.86 13.94 -1.49
C GLY A 126 1.99 12.42 -1.34
N ASN A 127 1.87 11.86 -0.14
CA ASN A 127 1.76 10.43 0.05
C ASN A 127 0.31 10.06 0.39
N TYR A 128 -0.14 8.92 -0.16
CA TYR A 128 -1.49 8.41 0.05
C TYR A 128 -1.46 7.11 0.84
N THR A 129 -2.30 6.99 1.87
CA THR A 129 -2.37 5.79 2.70
C THR A 129 -3.75 5.14 2.59
N LEU A 130 -3.77 3.83 2.35
CA LEU A 130 -4.97 3.00 2.26
C LEU A 130 -4.90 1.90 3.32
N GLY A 131 -5.87 1.83 4.23
CA GLY A 131 -6.06 0.72 5.15
C GLY A 131 -7.04 -0.31 4.57
N ILE A 132 -6.65 -1.56 4.51
CA ILE A 132 -7.50 -2.70 4.15
C ILE A 132 -7.76 -3.49 5.43
N LYS A 133 -9.04 -3.69 5.77
CA LYS A 133 -9.45 -4.35 7.03
C LYS A 133 -9.24 -5.86 7.01
N GLU A 134 -9.38 -6.48 5.84
CA GLU A 134 -9.37 -7.93 5.67
C GLU A 134 -8.39 -8.34 4.57
N GLN A 135 -7.36 -9.12 4.91
CA GLN A 135 -6.39 -9.62 3.94
C GLN A 135 -6.97 -10.58 2.90
N ILE A 136 -8.13 -11.18 3.17
CA ILE A 136 -8.81 -12.15 2.30
C ILE A 136 -9.24 -11.54 0.95
N VAL A 137 -9.22 -10.22 0.85
CA VAL A 137 -9.51 -9.49 -0.40
C VAL A 137 -8.47 -9.78 -1.48
N PHE A 138 -7.24 -10.09 -1.09
CA PHE A 138 -6.17 -10.47 -2.01
C PHE A 138 -6.36 -11.90 -2.51
N ILE A 139 -6.19 -12.10 -3.82
CA ILE A 139 -6.32 -13.43 -4.47
C ILE A 139 -5.25 -14.39 -3.99
N GLU A 140 -4.07 -13.87 -3.72
CA GLU A 140 -2.89 -14.64 -3.32
C GLU A 140 -3.02 -15.24 -1.92
N VAL A 141 -3.99 -14.77 -1.14
CA VAL A 141 -4.22 -15.25 0.22
C VAL A 141 -5.21 -16.41 0.20
N ASP A 142 -4.72 -17.59 0.58
CA ASP A 142 -5.53 -18.79 0.76
C ASP A 142 -6.37 -18.66 2.04
N ARG A 143 -7.70 -18.66 1.89
CA ARG A 143 -8.64 -18.50 3.01
C ARG A 143 -8.53 -19.63 4.03
N ASP A 144 -8.25 -20.83 3.57
CA ASP A 144 -8.22 -22.03 4.42
C ASP A 144 -6.98 -22.06 5.32
N LYS A 145 -5.92 -21.29 4.95
CA LYS A 145 -4.68 -21.16 5.73
C LYS A 145 -4.66 -19.98 6.69
N VAL A 146 -5.67 -19.12 6.65
CA VAL A 146 -5.75 -17.95 7.50
C VAL A 146 -6.42 -18.28 8.81
N SER A 147 -5.64 -18.38 9.88
CA SER A 147 -6.18 -18.58 11.24
C SER A 147 -6.70 -17.27 11.86
N HIS A 148 -6.17 -16.12 11.43
CA HIS A 148 -6.53 -14.83 11.96
C HIS A 148 -6.77 -13.78 10.88
N ILE A 149 -7.99 -13.20 10.87
CA ILE A 149 -8.29 -12.07 9.99
C ILE A 149 -7.58 -10.82 10.51
N GLY A 150 -6.67 -10.26 9.71
CA GLY A 150 -5.92 -9.07 10.02
C GLY A 150 -6.00 -8.03 8.89
N GLY A 151 -5.82 -6.78 9.26
CA GLY A 151 -5.71 -5.68 8.30
C GLY A 151 -4.27 -5.42 7.88
N LEU A 152 -4.13 -4.65 6.82
CA LEU A 152 -2.84 -4.15 6.35
C LEU A 152 -2.98 -2.71 5.85
N ASP A 153 -1.90 -1.96 6.00
CA ASP A 153 -1.79 -0.58 5.54
C ASP A 153 -0.89 -0.51 4.32
N ILE A 154 -1.36 0.19 3.28
CA ILE A 154 -0.64 0.40 2.03
C ILE A 154 -0.35 1.89 1.90
N CYS A 155 0.91 2.28 2.01
CA CYS A 155 1.35 3.66 1.78
C CYS A 155 1.93 3.80 0.38
N ILE A 156 1.31 4.61 -0.45
CA ILE A 156 1.78 4.95 -1.80
C ILE A 156 2.54 6.26 -1.69
N CYS A 157 3.87 6.20 -1.83
CA CYS A 157 4.73 7.36 -1.77
C CYS A 157 4.98 7.89 -3.17
N THR A 158 4.79 9.20 -3.35
CA THR A 158 5.03 9.89 -4.62
C THR A 158 6.08 10.99 -4.47
N GLN A 159 6.59 11.45 -5.60
CA GLN A 159 7.51 12.59 -5.67
C GLN A 159 6.79 13.85 -6.20
N SER A 160 5.52 14.04 -5.83
CA SER A 160 4.75 15.21 -6.27
C SER A 160 4.99 16.44 -5.41
N GLY A 161 5.36 16.25 -4.13
CA GLY A 161 5.47 17.33 -3.14
C GLY A 161 4.13 17.99 -2.78
N SER A 162 3.02 17.62 -3.42
CA SER A 162 1.69 18.17 -3.18
C SER A 162 0.61 17.09 -3.23
N ASP A 163 -0.40 17.24 -2.40
CA ASP A 163 -1.54 16.32 -2.35
C ASP A 163 -2.38 16.36 -3.63
N GLN A 164 -2.53 17.54 -4.24
CA GLN A 164 -3.26 17.71 -5.51
C GLN A 164 -2.58 16.92 -6.64
N GLY A 165 -1.25 17.00 -6.74
CA GLY A 165 -0.50 16.26 -7.74
C GLY A 165 -0.64 14.76 -7.57
N THR A 166 -0.61 14.27 -6.32
CA THR A 166 -0.78 12.84 -6.03
C THR A 166 -2.19 12.35 -6.34
N LEU A 167 -3.22 13.11 -5.96
CA LEU A 167 -4.61 12.77 -6.32
C LEU A 167 -4.80 12.69 -7.83
N ALA A 168 -4.31 13.71 -8.56
CA ALA A 168 -4.39 13.72 -10.01
C ALA A 168 -3.68 12.51 -10.63
N LEU A 169 -2.47 12.17 -10.15
CA LEU A 169 -1.73 11.00 -10.59
C LEU A 169 -2.52 9.70 -10.36
N LEU A 170 -3.03 9.49 -9.15
CA LEU A 170 -3.74 8.25 -8.80
C LEU A 170 -5.07 8.13 -9.54
N GLU A 171 -5.78 9.23 -9.80
CA GLU A 171 -6.99 9.27 -10.64
C GLU A 171 -6.69 8.86 -12.09
N GLU A 172 -5.63 9.40 -12.70
CA GLU A 172 -5.22 9.04 -14.07
C GLU A 172 -4.78 7.57 -14.18
N LEU A 173 -4.19 7.01 -13.14
CA LEU A 173 -3.87 5.59 -13.07
C LEU A 173 -5.12 4.71 -12.95
N GLY A 174 -6.26 5.28 -12.54
CA GLY A 174 -7.54 4.58 -12.44
C GLY A 174 -7.94 4.20 -11.02
N MET A 175 -7.40 4.87 -10.01
CA MET A 175 -7.79 4.63 -8.63
C MET A 175 -9.22 5.15 -8.37
N PRO A 176 -10.13 4.31 -7.81
CA PRO A 176 -11.54 4.67 -7.65
C PRO A 176 -11.76 5.51 -6.38
N PHE A 177 -11.64 6.82 -6.51
CA PHE A 177 -11.94 7.76 -5.44
C PHE A 177 -13.44 8.03 -5.31
N ARG A 178 -13.85 8.33 -4.08
CA ARG A 178 -15.21 8.77 -3.79
C ARG A 178 -15.45 10.16 -4.41
N LYS A 179 -16.59 10.30 -5.07
CA LYS A 179 -17.06 11.60 -5.58
C LYS A 179 -17.43 12.54 -4.45
#